data_afafd6eba99b0a5cfc9bd30aaf919438
#
_entry.id   afafd6eba99b0a5cfc9bd30aaf919438
#
_cell.length_a   1.000
_cell.length_b   1.000
_cell.length_c   1.000
_cell.angle_alpha   90.00
_cell.angle_beta   90.00
_cell.angle_gamma   90.00
#
_symmetry.space_group_name_H-M   'P 1'
#
loop_
_entity.id
_entity.type
_entity.pdbx_description
1 polymer ?
#
loop_
_entity_poly.entity_id
_entity_poly.type
_entity_poly.pdbx_seq_one_letter_code
_entity_poly.pdbx_strand_id
1 'polypeptide(L)'
;DRVASRGLGDVYKRQVLISGAAGAVGSIVGQIAKIKGCNVVGIAGGGKKCTFIKDDLGFDDAIDYKNGNVIKEIKSKCPNGIDVYFDNVGGEILDAALIFLRRNARIVLCGAISQYNNKDSIKGPKNYLSLLVNRASIKGMVVFDYAPKYEKAIDQISGWIEEGKILINEDIYEGIDNFRSVFLKLFNGNKMGKLILKVKT
;
A
#
# COMPACT_ATOMS: atom_id res chain seq x y z
N ASP A 1 19.63 27.30 -13.63
CA ASP A 1 18.17 27.37 -13.50
C ASP A 1 17.35 26.33 -14.32
N ARG A 2 18.02 25.51 -15.14
CA ARG A 2 17.34 24.41 -15.88
C ARG A 2 17.25 23.08 -15.09
N VAL A 3 17.89 22.96 -13.94
CA VAL A 3 17.90 21.73 -13.13
C VAL A 3 16.74 21.70 -12.13
N ALA A 4 16.26 22.86 -11.66
CA ALA A 4 15.18 22.96 -10.68
C ALA A 4 13.79 22.65 -11.27
N SER A 5 13.56 22.94 -12.56
CA SER A 5 12.24 22.69 -13.19
C SER A 5 11.99 21.23 -13.58
N ARG A 6 13.04 20.38 -13.65
CA ARG A 6 12.88 18.94 -13.93
C ARG A 6 12.40 18.12 -12.73
N GLY A 7 12.54 18.65 -11.51
CA GLY A 7 12.13 17.93 -10.29
C GLY A 7 10.65 18.05 -9.95
N LEU A 8 10.01 19.16 -10.24
CA LEU A 8 8.61 19.43 -9.86
C LEU A 8 7.60 18.84 -10.86
N GLY A 9 7.94 18.86 -12.17
CA GLY A 9 7.08 18.27 -13.21
C GLY A 9 6.95 16.74 -13.13
N ASP A 10 8.00 16.05 -12.64
CA ASP A 10 7.99 14.58 -12.51
C ASP A 10 7.24 14.07 -11.28
N VAL A 11 7.06 14.88 -10.24
CA VAL A 11 6.34 14.47 -9.02
C VAL A 11 4.85 14.26 -9.30
N TYR A 12 4.25 15.09 -10.12
CA TYR A 12 2.82 15.02 -10.49
C TYR A 12 2.45 13.84 -11.41
N LYS A 13 3.42 13.09 -11.93
CA LYS A 13 3.19 11.95 -12.85
C LYS A 13 3.78 10.64 -12.34
N ARG A 14 4.20 10.56 -11.08
CA ARG A 14 4.75 9.30 -10.51
C ARG A 14 3.67 8.27 -10.34
N GLN A 15 3.96 7.08 -10.85
CA GLN A 15 3.12 5.91 -10.64
C GLN A 15 3.45 5.26 -9.29
N VAL A 16 2.47 5.23 -8.41
CA VAL A 16 2.55 4.55 -7.10
C VAL A 16 1.69 3.30 -7.14
N LEU A 17 2.27 2.17 -6.82
CA LEU A 17 1.56 0.90 -6.59
C LEU A 17 1.58 0.59 -5.11
N ILE A 18 0.45 0.10 -4.56
CA ILE A 18 0.33 -0.20 -3.14
C ILE A 18 -0.30 -1.58 -2.97
N SER A 19 0.35 -2.49 -2.27
CA SER A 19 -0.27 -3.76 -1.88
C SER A 19 -0.99 -3.64 -0.53
N GLY A 20 -2.04 -4.47 -0.33
CA GLY A 20 -2.89 -4.37 0.85
C GLY A 20 -3.58 -3.00 0.96
N ALA A 21 -3.96 -2.42 -0.18
CA ALA A 21 -4.40 -1.04 -0.32
C ALA A 21 -5.68 -0.70 0.45
N ALA A 22 -6.56 -1.67 0.71
CA ALA A 22 -7.77 -1.48 1.51
C ALA A 22 -7.56 -1.69 3.03
N GLY A 23 -6.32 -1.94 3.47
CA GLY A 23 -5.96 -2.09 4.88
C GLY A 23 -5.64 -0.76 5.57
N ALA A 24 -5.44 -0.79 6.88
CA ALA A 24 -5.21 0.40 7.71
C ALA A 24 -4.05 1.27 7.20
N VAL A 25 -2.92 0.67 6.81
CA VAL A 25 -1.75 1.40 6.32
C VAL A 25 -1.90 1.77 4.85
N GLY A 26 -2.26 0.79 3.99
CA GLY A 26 -2.32 0.99 2.55
C GLY A 26 -3.34 2.05 2.12
N SER A 27 -4.49 2.14 2.81
CA SER A 27 -5.52 3.14 2.53
C SER A 27 -5.02 4.57 2.78
N ILE A 28 -4.28 4.77 3.87
CA ILE A 28 -3.72 6.10 4.20
C ILE A 28 -2.57 6.46 3.26
N VAL A 29 -1.66 5.51 3.01
CA VAL A 29 -0.51 5.73 2.09
C VAL A 29 -1.00 6.15 0.70
N GLY A 30 -2.06 5.52 0.20
CA GLY A 30 -2.61 5.85 -1.12
C GLY A 30 -3.22 7.23 -1.18
N GLN A 31 -4.00 7.62 -0.18
CA GLN A 31 -4.57 8.95 -0.10
C GLN A 31 -3.48 10.03 0.03
N ILE A 32 -2.44 9.78 0.83
CA ILE A 32 -1.28 10.69 0.90
C ILE A 32 -0.60 10.81 -0.48
N ALA A 33 -0.43 9.71 -1.20
CA ALA A 33 0.12 9.73 -2.55
C ALA A 33 -0.77 10.54 -3.51
N LYS A 34 -2.09 10.44 -3.40
CA LYS A 34 -3.05 11.27 -4.16
C LYS A 34 -2.90 12.76 -3.82
N ILE A 35 -2.83 13.13 -2.53
CA ILE A 35 -2.59 14.51 -2.08
C ILE A 35 -1.28 15.05 -2.67
N LYS A 36 -0.27 14.19 -2.84
CA LYS A 36 1.02 14.55 -3.47
C LYS A 36 0.99 14.54 -5.00
N GLY A 37 -0.18 14.38 -5.63
CA GLY A 37 -0.37 14.44 -7.08
C GLY A 37 0.10 13.19 -7.85
N CYS A 38 0.30 12.07 -7.18
CA CYS A 38 0.69 10.81 -7.83
C CYS A 38 -0.50 10.13 -8.53
N ASN A 39 -0.19 9.30 -9.53
CA ASN A 39 -1.12 8.31 -10.04
C ASN A 39 -1.02 7.05 -9.17
N VAL A 40 -2.13 6.66 -8.54
CA VAL A 40 -2.14 5.63 -7.49
C VAL A 40 -2.98 4.42 -7.92
N VAL A 41 -2.35 3.25 -7.95
CA VAL A 41 -3.02 1.97 -8.17
C VAL A 41 -2.91 1.13 -6.92
N GLY A 42 -4.03 0.60 -6.44
CA GLY A 42 -4.09 -0.24 -5.25
C GLY A 42 -4.33 -1.71 -5.58
N ILE A 43 -3.64 -2.62 -4.89
CA ILE A 43 -3.90 -4.06 -4.94
C ILE A 43 -4.68 -4.45 -3.70
N ALA A 44 -5.88 -5.01 -3.89
CA ALA A 44 -6.77 -5.45 -2.82
C ALA A 44 -7.43 -6.78 -3.18
N GLY A 45 -8.06 -7.45 -2.22
CA GLY A 45 -8.69 -8.76 -2.45
C GLY A 45 -10.21 -8.68 -2.49
N GLY A 46 -10.80 -8.88 -3.65
CA GLY A 46 -12.23 -8.88 -3.90
C GLY A 46 -12.78 -7.55 -4.38
N GLY A 47 -13.81 -7.62 -5.22
CA GLY A 47 -14.39 -6.45 -5.90
C GLY A 47 -14.82 -5.33 -4.96
N LYS A 48 -15.45 -5.65 -3.82
CA LYS A 48 -15.87 -4.64 -2.82
C LYS A 48 -14.72 -3.76 -2.33
N LYS A 49 -13.53 -4.35 -2.11
CA LYS A 49 -12.35 -3.59 -1.68
C LYS A 49 -11.77 -2.76 -2.81
N CYS A 50 -11.82 -3.27 -4.03
CA CYS A 50 -11.39 -2.54 -5.21
C CYS A 50 -12.29 -1.33 -5.46
N THR A 51 -13.60 -1.49 -5.35
CA THR A 51 -14.58 -0.39 -5.42
C THR A 51 -14.28 0.65 -4.33
N PHE A 52 -14.16 0.23 -3.08
CA PHE A 52 -13.86 1.11 -1.95
C PHE A 52 -12.61 1.97 -2.17
N ILE A 53 -11.47 1.38 -2.57
CA ILE A 53 -10.24 2.17 -2.75
C ILE A 53 -10.32 3.13 -3.95
N LYS A 54 -11.11 2.81 -4.98
CA LYS A 54 -11.33 3.72 -6.12
C LYS A 54 -12.33 4.81 -5.79
N ASP A 55 -13.51 4.44 -5.37
CA ASP A 55 -14.66 5.33 -5.33
C ASP A 55 -14.67 6.16 -4.04
N ASP A 56 -14.26 5.58 -2.90
CA ASP A 56 -14.25 6.28 -1.62
C ASP A 56 -12.89 6.92 -1.32
N LEU A 57 -11.76 6.23 -1.63
CA LEU A 57 -10.42 6.73 -1.30
C LEU A 57 -9.74 7.48 -2.46
N GLY A 58 -10.37 7.57 -3.63
CA GLY A 58 -9.90 8.34 -4.77
C GLY A 58 -8.63 7.79 -5.45
N PHE A 59 -8.35 6.49 -5.35
CA PHE A 59 -7.28 5.87 -6.14
C PHE A 59 -7.64 5.89 -7.62
N ASP A 60 -6.66 6.02 -8.49
CA ASP A 60 -6.90 6.08 -9.94
C ASP A 60 -7.36 4.73 -10.49
N ASP A 61 -6.86 3.62 -9.91
CA ASP A 61 -7.33 2.28 -10.27
C ASP A 61 -7.08 1.25 -9.15
N ALA A 62 -7.67 0.05 -9.30
CA ALA A 62 -7.56 -1.04 -8.35
C ALA A 62 -7.34 -2.38 -9.07
N ILE A 63 -6.56 -3.27 -8.44
CA ILE A 63 -6.27 -4.63 -8.91
C ILE A 63 -6.83 -5.62 -7.91
N ASP A 64 -7.72 -6.51 -8.37
CA ASP A 64 -8.23 -7.62 -7.56
C ASP A 64 -7.33 -8.84 -7.70
N TYR A 65 -6.46 -9.08 -6.71
CA TYR A 65 -5.55 -10.22 -6.75
C TYR A 65 -6.25 -11.59 -6.59
N LYS A 66 -7.51 -11.62 -6.13
CA LYS A 66 -8.26 -12.87 -5.94
C LYS A 66 -8.90 -13.37 -7.22
N ASN A 67 -9.32 -12.46 -8.09
CA ASN A 67 -10.12 -12.77 -9.28
C ASN A 67 -9.43 -12.42 -10.60
N GLY A 68 -8.16 -11.95 -10.55
CA GLY A 68 -7.42 -11.53 -11.73
C GLY A 68 -5.98 -12.05 -11.77
N ASN A 69 -5.36 -11.87 -12.92
CA ASN A 69 -3.93 -12.08 -13.07
C ASN A 69 -3.18 -10.78 -12.73
N VAL A 70 -2.55 -10.73 -11.56
CA VAL A 70 -1.88 -9.53 -11.03
C VAL A 70 -0.85 -8.97 -12.02
N ILE A 71 -0.08 -9.82 -12.72
CA ILE A 71 0.92 -9.40 -13.69
C ILE A 71 0.26 -8.68 -14.87
N LYS A 72 -0.81 -9.24 -15.44
CA LYS A 72 -1.54 -8.61 -16.55
C LYS A 72 -2.20 -7.30 -16.12
N GLU A 73 -2.77 -7.27 -14.93
CA GLU A 73 -3.41 -6.08 -14.37
C GLU A 73 -2.41 -4.96 -14.10
N ILE A 74 -1.23 -5.26 -13.52
CA ILE A 74 -0.18 -4.26 -13.32
C ILE A 74 0.27 -3.70 -14.68
N LYS A 75 0.49 -4.56 -15.68
CA LYS A 75 0.88 -4.13 -17.02
C LYS A 75 -0.13 -3.17 -17.64
N SER A 76 -1.42 -3.46 -17.47
CA SER A 76 -2.52 -2.64 -18.01
C SER A 76 -2.67 -1.31 -17.30
N LYS A 77 -2.61 -1.32 -15.95
CA LYS A 77 -2.93 -0.16 -15.10
C LYS A 77 -1.72 0.70 -14.76
N CYS A 78 -0.51 0.17 -14.94
CA CYS A 78 0.75 0.89 -14.83
C CYS A 78 1.55 0.80 -16.13
N PRO A 79 1.01 1.28 -17.26
CA PRO A 79 1.59 1.03 -18.61
C PRO A 79 2.99 1.60 -18.76
N ASN A 80 3.32 2.66 -18.02
CA ASN A 80 4.64 3.29 -18.02
C ASN A 80 5.58 2.73 -16.92
N GLY A 81 5.17 1.68 -16.22
CA GLY A 81 5.91 1.09 -15.12
C GLY A 81 5.70 1.81 -13.78
N ILE A 82 6.34 1.30 -12.72
CA ILE A 82 6.15 1.68 -11.32
C ILE A 82 7.34 2.53 -10.87
N ASP A 83 7.08 3.74 -10.35
CA ASP A 83 8.10 4.61 -9.74
C ASP A 83 8.27 4.34 -8.24
N VAL A 84 7.16 4.05 -7.56
CA VAL A 84 7.15 3.74 -6.13
C VAL A 84 6.25 2.54 -5.87
N TYR A 85 6.76 1.53 -5.18
CA TYR A 85 5.95 0.43 -4.68
C TYR A 85 5.98 0.41 -3.15
N PHE A 86 4.81 0.51 -2.54
CA PHE A 86 4.65 0.38 -1.09
C PHE A 86 4.08 -1.01 -0.77
N ASP A 87 4.90 -1.86 -0.17
CA ASP A 87 4.58 -3.27 0.04
C ASP A 87 4.19 -3.59 1.48
N ASN A 88 2.97 -4.09 1.64
CA ASN A 88 2.45 -4.64 2.89
C ASN A 88 2.31 -6.18 2.85
N VAL A 89 2.53 -6.81 1.69
CA VAL A 89 2.12 -8.20 1.43
C VAL A 89 3.29 -9.13 1.17
N GLY A 90 4.28 -8.68 0.38
CA GLY A 90 5.39 -9.54 -0.06
C GLY A 90 4.97 -10.65 -1.04
N GLY A 91 5.77 -11.71 -1.11
CA GLY A 91 5.47 -12.93 -1.87
C GLY A 91 5.25 -12.67 -3.37
N GLU A 92 4.27 -13.34 -3.95
CA GLU A 92 3.97 -13.28 -5.39
C GLU A 92 3.57 -11.88 -5.87
N ILE A 93 2.97 -11.07 -5.01
CA ILE A 93 2.59 -9.69 -5.35
C ILE A 93 3.84 -8.81 -5.47
N LEU A 94 4.81 -8.97 -4.56
CA LEU A 94 6.12 -8.32 -4.69
C LEU A 94 6.82 -8.76 -5.97
N ASP A 95 6.85 -10.05 -6.24
CA ASP A 95 7.45 -10.59 -7.47
C ASP A 95 6.83 -10.00 -8.74
N ALA A 96 5.51 -9.89 -8.78
CA ALA A 96 4.80 -9.29 -9.90
C ALA A 96 5.14 -7.79 -10.05
N ALA A 97 5.21 -7.04 -8.96
CA ALA A 97 5.56 -5.62 -8.99
C ALA A 97 6.99 -5.38 -9.49
N LEU A 98 7.94 -6.25 -9.10
CA LEU A 98 9.34 -6.14 -9.53
C LEU A 98 9.53 -6.23 -11.05
N ILE A 99 8.63 -6.89 -11.78
CA ILE A 99 8.70 -7.01 -13.26
C ILE A 99 8.53 -5.64 -13.93
N PHE A 100 7.76 -4.73 -13.33
CA PHE A 100 7.31 -3.48 -13.96
C PHE A 100 7.97 -2.23 -13.37
N LEU A 101 9.12 -2.37 -12.73
CA LEU A 101 9.83 -1.24 -12.16
C LEU A 101 10.36 -0.29 -13.23
N ARG A 102 10.17 1.00 -13.03
CA ARG A 102 10.86 2.05 -13.78
C ARG A 102 12.30 2.20 -13.29
N ARG A 103 13.11 2.84 -14.11
CA ARG A 103 14.48 3.21 -13.70
C ARG A 103 14.45 4.11 -12.46
N ASN A 104 15.28 3.77 -11.47
CA ASN A 104 15.36 4.42 -10.16
C ASN A 104 14.09 4.28 -9.30
N ALA A 105 13.27 3.26 -9.56
CA ALA A 105 12.11 2.94 -8.74
C ALA A 105 12.50 2.68 -7.28
N ARG A 106 11.59 2.98 -6.37
CA ARG A 106 11.78 2.79 -4.93
C ARG A 106 10.73 1.84 -4.38
N ILE A 107 11.18 0.80 -3.72
CA ILE A 107 10.31 -0.17 -3.04
C ILE A 107 10.47 0.01 -1.54
N VAL A 108 9.36 0.18 -0.84
CA VAL A 108 9.30 0.23 0.62
C VAL A 108 8.63 -1.03 1.13
N LEU A 109 9.38 -1.86 1.86
CA LEU A 109 8.84 -3.04 2.54
C LEU A 109 8.36 -2.63 3.93
N CYS A 110 7.05 -2.48 4.09
CA CYS A 110 6.38 -2.17 5.35
C CYS A 110 5.89 -3.44 6.05
N GLY A 111 5.59 -4.48 5.28
CA GLY A 111 5.13 -5.76 5.80
C GLY A 111 5.22 -6.88 4.77
N ALA A 112 5.03 -8.10 5.22
CA ALA A 112 5.04 -9.31 4.38
C ALA A 112 3.96 -10.30 4.85
N ILE A 113 2.71 -9.82 4.95
CA ILE A 113 1.63 -10.58 5.59
C ILE A 113 1.36 -11.93 4.92
N SER A 114 1.67 -12.07 3.64
CA SER A 114 1.57 -13.35 2.91
C SER A 114 2.56 -14.40 3.40
N GLN A 115 3.61 -13.98 4.13
CA GLN A 115 4.69 -14.85 4.59
C GLN A 115 4.61 -15.18 6.10
N TYR A 116 3.79 -14.46 6.89
CA TYR A 116 3.77 -14.60 8.35
C TYR A 116 3.29 -15.97 8.85
N ASN A 117 2.46 -16.66 8.06
CA ASN A 117 1.94 -17.98 8.41
C ASN A 117 2.67 -19.13 7.70
N ASN A 118 3.71 -18.84 6.92
CA ASN A 118 4.50 -19.87 6.27
C ASN A 118 5.32 -20.64 7.33
N LYS A 119 5.04 -21.93 7.45
CA LYS A 119 5.83 -22.86 8.29
C LYS A 119 7.12 -23.30 7.60
N ASP A 120 7.18 -23.17 6.29
CA ASP A 120 8.34 -23.47 5.47
C ASP A 120 9.25 -22.24 5.36
N SER A 121 10.44 -22.42 4.77
CA SER A 121 11.37 -21.31 4.55
C SER A 121 10.74 -20.21 3.70
N ILE A 122 10.89 -18.97 4.14
CA ILE A 122 10.50 -17.78 3.36
C ILE A 122 11.30 -17.81 2.06
N LYS A 123 10.59 -17.81 0.93
CA LYS A 123 11.21 -17.71 -0.39
C LYS A 123 11.40 -16.23 -0.75
N GLY A 124 12.63 -15.87 -1.09
CA GLY A 124 12.94 -14.54 -1.62
C GLY A 124 12.28 -14.29 -2.98
N PRO A 125 12.25 -13.02 -3.42
CA PRO A 125 11.66 -12.66 -4.70
C PRO A 125 12.47 -13.24 -5.85
N LYS A 126 11.79 -13.84 -6.83
CA LYS A 126 12.40 -14.44 -8.03
C LYS A 126 12.93 -13.36 -8.98
N ASN A 127 12.22 -12.21 -9.04
CA ASN A 127 12.49 -11.14 -9.99
C ASN A 127 13.44 -10.08 -9.43
N TYR A 128 14.25 -10.39 -8.40
CA TYR A 128 15.14 -9.41 -7.74
C TYR A 128 16.19 -8.77 -8.70
N LEU A 129 16.57 -9.45 -9.79
CA LEU A 129 17.47 -8.88 -10.80
C LEU A 129 16.91 -7.61 -11.46
N SER A 130 15.59 -7.41 -11.42
CA SER A 130 14.97 -6.16 -11.86
C SER A 130 15.49 -4.94 -11.09
N LEU A 131 15.92 -5.10 -9.86
CA LEU A 131 16.54 -4.03 -9.06
C LEU A 131 17.86 -3.55 -9.72
N LEU A 132 18.69 -4.49 -10.16
CA LEU A 132 19.94 -4.18 -10.86
C LEU A 132 19.66 -3.51 -12.20
N VAL A 133 18.80 -4.11 -13.02
CA VAL A 133 18.50 -3.61 -14.37
C VAL A 133 17.93 -2.20 -14.32
N ASN A 134 17.03 -1.92 -13.37
CA ASN A 134 16.37 -0.62 -13.22
C ASN A 134 17.10 0.34 -12.26
N ARG A 135 18.25 -0.03 -11.67
CA ARG A 135 18.92 0.75 -10.61
C ARG A 135 17.93 1.14 -9.51
N ALA A 136 16.97 0.27 -9.25
CA ALA A 136 15.95 0.46 -8.24
C ALA A 136 16.48 0.15 -6.84
N SER A 137 15.83 0.69 -5.83
CA SER A 137 16.16 0.43 -4.43
C SER A 137 15.00 -0.25 -3.72
N ILE A 138 15.32 -1.17 -2.81
CA ILE A 138 14.37 -1.79 -1.90
C ILE A 138 14.82 -1.52 -0.47
N LYS A 139 13.92 -1.00 0.37
CA LYS A 139 14.23 -0.62 1.75
C LYS A 139 13.15 -1.11 2.70
N GLY A 140 13.56 -1.78 3.76
CA GLY A 140 12.69 -2.07 4.90
C GLY A 140 12.33 -0.79 5.65
N MET A 141 11.09 -0.73 6.15
CA MET A 141 10.59 0.38 6.95
C MET A 141 9.96 -0.15 8.23
N VAL A 142 10.46 0.32 9.36
CA VAL A 142 9.85 0.12 10.67
C VAL A 142 9.46 1.49 11.24
N VAL A 143 8.21 1.61 11.69
CA VAL A 143 7.66 2.91 12.13
C VAL A 143 8.46 3.53 13.27
N PHE A 144 9.02 2.73 14.18
CA PHE A 144 9.79 3.19 15.33
C PHE A 144 11.05 4.01 14.96
N ASP A 145 11.63 3.77 13.79
CA ASP A 145 12.79 4.52 13.28
C ASP A 145 12.45 6.00 13.00
N TYR A 146 11.16 6.31 12.94
CA TYR A 146 10.64 7.64 12.64
C TYR A 146 10.07 8.37 13.87
N ALA A 147 10.26 7.83 15.08
CA ALA A 147 9.72 8.41 16.32
C ALA A 147 9.97 9.93 16.47
N PRO A 148 11.15 10.48 16.13
CA PRO A 148 11.38 11.92 16.20
C PRO A 148 10.53 12.78 15.22
N LYS A 149 9.83 12.13 14.29
CA LYS A 149 8.98 12.80 13.29
C LYS A 149 7.48 12.58 13.53
N TYR A 150 7.10 11.89 14.61
CA TYR A 150 5.70 11.53 14.85
C TYR A 150 4.82 12.76 15.01
N GLU A 151 5.20 13.70 15.86
CA GLU A 151 4.43 14.91 16.10
C GLU A 151 4.08 15.62 14.81
N LYS A 152 5.10 15.93 14.01
CA LYS A 152 4.89 16.58 12.70
C LYS A 152 4.01 15.75 11.75
N ALA A 153 4.15 14.43 11.76
CA ALA A 153 3.35 13.56 10.90
C ALA A 153 1.89 13.49 11.37
N ILE A 154 1.67 13.46 12.69
CA ILE A 154 0.34 13.47 13.30
C ILE A 154 -0.37 14.78 12.95
N ASP A 155 0.26 15.94 13.16
CA ASP A 155 -0.30 17.24 12.84
C ASP A 155 -0.70 17.33 11.35
N GLN A 156 0.19 16.86 10.48
CA GLN A 156 -0.07 16.92 9.05
C GLN A 156 -1.23 16.00 8.62
N ILE A 157 -1.29 14.78 9.16
CA ILE A 157 -2.36 13.82 8.83
C ILE A 157 -3.68 14.28 9.43
N SER A 158 -3.69 14.77 10.68
CA SER A 158 -4.88 15.34 11.33
C SER A 158 -5.45 16.50 10.54
N GLY A 159 -4.62 17.43 10.09
CA GLY A 159 -5.05 18.52 9.23
C GLY A 159 -5.69 18.04 7.92
N TRP A 160 -5.14 17.01 7.27
CA TRP A 160 -5.75 16.44 6.08
C TRP A 160 -7.08 15.72 6.35
N ILE A 161 -7.25 15.14 7.54
CA ILE A 161 -8.51 14.52 7.96
C ILE A 161 -9.56 15.61 8.18
N GLU A 162 -9.23 16.68 8.90
CA GLU A 162 -10.11 17.83 9.15
C GLU A 162 -10.53 18.53 7.86
N GLU A 163 -9.62 18.61 6.88
CA GLU A 163 -9.89 19.13 5.54
C GLU A 163 -10.69 18.17 4.65
N GLY A 164 -11.03 16.96 5.13
CA GLY A 164 -11.73 15.93 4.35
C GLY A 164 -10.88 15.32 3.22
N LYS A 165 -9.56 15.51 3.23
CA LYS A 165 -8.63 14.97 2.22
C LYS A 165 -8.21 13.53 2.50
N ILE A 166 -8.34 13.09 3.74
CA ILE A 166 -8.08 11.70 4.16
C ILE A 166 -9.35 11.17 4.82
N LEU A 167 -9.87 10.09 4.27
CA LEU A 167 -10.93 9.29 4.84
C LEU A 167 -10.33 8.18 5.70
N ILE A 168 -10.74 8.10 6.97
CA ILE A 168 -10.41 6.99 7.85
C ILE A 168 -11.55 5.98 7.79
N ASN A 169 -11.21 4.72 7.56
CA ASN A 169 -12.17 3.62 7.64
C ASN A 169 -11.78 2.67 8.77
N GLU A 170 -12.69 2.48 9.71
CA GLU A 170 -12.54 1.62 10.87
C GLU A 170 -13.57 0.49 10.84
N ASP A 171 -13.10 -0.73 11.08
CA ASP A 171 -13.91 -1.95 11.21
C ASP A 171 -13.99 -2.28 12.69
N ILE A 172 -15.05 -1.76 13.38
CA ILE A 172 -15.17 -1.78 14.84
C ILE A 172 -16.04 -2.95 15.29
N TYR A 173 -15.52 -3.72 16.22
CA TYR A 173 -16.23 -4.81 16.91
C TYR A 173 -16.28 -4.51 18.40
N GLU A 174 -17.36 -4.95 19.08
CA GLU A 174 -17.57 -4.69 20.50
C GLU A 174 -17.45 -5.97 21.32
N GLY A 175 -16.94 -5.82 22.56
CA GLY A 175 -16.84 -6.86 23.57
C GLY A 175 -15.59 -7.73 23.45
N ILE A 176 -14.93 -7.93 24.60
CA ILE A 176 -13.69 -8.73 24.69
C ILE A 176 -13.90 -10.18 24.25
N ASP A 177 -15.10 -10.72 24.44
CA ASP A 177 -15.45 -12.11 24.07
C ASP A 177 -15.28 -12.35 22.55
N ASN A 178 -15.36 -11.30 21.76
CA ASN A 178 -15.14 -11.34 20.33
C ASN A 178 -13.65 -11.31 19.93
N PHE A 179 -12.71 -11.19 20.88
CA PHE A 179 -11.29 -11.03 20.58
C PHE A 179 -10.76 -12.07 19.61
N ARG A 180 -11.01 -13.36 19.85
CA ARG A 180 -10.49 -14.45 19.00
C ARG A 180 -11.02 -14.34 17.58
N SER A 181 -12.30 -14.14 17.39
CA SER A 181 -12.93 -14.04 16.07
C SER A 181 -12.45 -12.81 15.29
N VAL A 182 -12.33 -11.68 15.99
CA VAL A 182 -11.83 -10.41 15.42
C VAL A 182 -10.36 -10.51 15.08
N PHE A 183 -9.53 -11.08 15.96
CA PHE A 183 -8.10 -11.29 15.71
C PHE A 183 -7.84 -12.13 14.45
N LEU A 184 -8.59 -13.21 14.25
CA LEU A 184 -8.47 -14.06 13.07
C LEU A 184 -8.79 -13.33 11.77
N LYS A 185 -9.57 -12.25 11.79
CA LYS A 185 -9.84 -11.42 10.60
C LYS A 185 -8.60 -10.73 10.05
N LEU A 186 -7.58 -10.51 10.88
CA LEU A 186 -6.30 -9.96 10.42
C LEU A 186 -5.62 -10.86 9.38
N PHE A 187 -5.79 -12.17 9.50
CA PHE A 187 -5.07 -13.18 8.71
C PHE A 187 -5.89 -13.71 7.52
N ASN A 188 -7.21 -13.72 7.62
CA ASN A 188 -8.07 -14.23 6.55
C ASN A 188 -8.46 -13.17 5.50
N GLY A 189 -8.00 -11.93 5.68
CA GLY A 189 -8.26 -10.85 4.76
C GLY A 189 -9.71 -10.33 4.74
N ASN A 190 -10.54 -10.67 5.73
CA ASN A 190 -11.95 -10.26 5.81
C ASN A 190 -12.14 -8.95 6.60
N LYS A 191 -11.23 -8.00 6.43
CA LYS A 191 -11.29 -6.67 7.04
C LYS A 191 -11.14 -5.58 5.99
N MET A 192 -11.65 -4.40 6.28
CA MET A 192 -11.48 -3.20 5.48
C MET A 192 -11.12 -2.04 6.41
N GLY A 193 -10.03 -1.32 6.10
CA GLY A 193 -9.51 -0.27 6.99
C GLY A 193 -8.81 -0.80 8.24
N LYS A 194 -8.96 -0.06 9.34
CA LYS A 194 -8.38 -0.36 10.65
C LYS A 194 -9.33 -1.24 11.45
N LEU A 195 -8.90 -2.46 11.76
CA LEU A 195 -9.65 -3.36 12.63
C LEU A 195 -9.48 -2.93 14.09
N ILE A 196 -10.59 -2.71 14.79
CA ILE A 196 -10.64 -2.26 16.17
C ILE A 196 -11.57 -3.16 16.98
N LEU A 197 -11.13 -3.56 18.17
CA LEU A 197 -11.97 -4.21 19.18
C LEU A 197 -12.17 -3.24 20.34
N LYS A 198 -13.40 -2.78 20.53
CA LYS A 198 -13.81 -1.96 21.68
C LYS A 198 -14.08 -2.88 22.87
N VAL A 199 -13.24 -2.81 23.90
CA VAL A 199 -13.25 -3.73 25.04
C VAL A 199 -14.35 -3.41 26.05
N LYS A 200 -14.69 -2.12 26.21
CA LYS A 200 -15.80 -1.63 27.05
C LYS A 200 -16.78 -0.84 26.21
N THR A 201 -18.03 -1.06 26.44
CA THR A 201 -19.13 -0.17 26.04
C THR A 201 -19.24 0.98 27.04
#